data_d54aef652157a63955f2034125e6fd41
#
_entry.id   d54aef652157a63955f2034125e6fd41
#
_cell.length_a   1.000
_cell.length_b   1.000
_cell.length_c   1.000
_cell.angle_alpha   90.00
_cell.angle_beta   90.00
_cell.angle_gamma   90.00
#
_symmetry.space_group_name_H-M   'P 1'
#
loop_
_entity.id
_entity.type
_entity.pdbx_description
1 polymer ?
#
loop_
_entity_poly.entity_id
_entity_poly.type
_entity_poly.pdbx_seq_one_letter_code
_entity_poly.pdbx_strand_id
1 'polypeptide(L)'
;MECLKRVIRGYRYTNNTGKTIDVEGIHGGFRFCELGEPLFDADGSINKAVTFKELAHHIFFIATGDPLPSATDFSTPFLGTTNNIAVYLLYNGILGDNEEEGGNVLTRAVLSRLPKYEGTKIVYGNGCLLGSSHLNRENIIFRQIPYEVRCS
;
A
#
# COMPACT_ATOMS: atom_id res chain seq x y z
N MET A 1 -9.51 23.71 -4.09
CA MET A 1 -8.31 23.06 -4.67
C MET A 1 -7.40 24.04 -5.41
N GLU A 2 -7.92 24.96 -6.18
CA GLU A 2 -7.11 25.94 -6.96
C GLU A 2 -6.22 26.82 -6.08
N CYS A 3 -6.70 27.29 -4.92
CA CYS A 3 -5.90 28.08 -3.98
C CYS A 3 -4.63 27.38 -3.53
N LEU A 4 -4.71 26.09 -3.18
CA LEU A 4 -3.53 25.29 -2.75
C LEU A 4 -2.51 25.15 -3.89
N LYS A 5 -2.97 24.93 -5.13
CA LYS A 5 -2.08 24.87 -6.30
C LYS A 5 -1.34 26.16 -6.52
N ARG A 6 -2.00 27.32 -6.32
CA ARG A 6 -1.38 28.64 -6.43
C ARG A 6 -0.32 28.87 -5.36
N VAL A 7 -0.58 28.49 -4.11
CA VAL A 7 0.41 28.59 -3.02
C VAL A 7 1.65 27.74 -3.31
N ILE A 8 1.46 26.53 -3.84
CA ILE A 8 2.58 25.61 -4.16
C ILE A 8 3.42 26.13 -5.33
N ARG A 9 2.76 26.61 -6.40
CA ARG A 9 3.44 27.05 -7.63
C ARG A 9 3.96 28.48 -7.57
N GLY A 10 3.51 29.27 -6.58
CA GLY A 10 3.63 30.71 -6.59
C GLY A 10 2.53 31.39 -7.43
N TYR A 11 2.34 32.65 -7.21
CA TYR A 11 1.36 33.44 -7.95
C TYR A 11 1.72 34.93 -7.96
N ARG A 12 1.14 35.62 -8.90
CA ARG A 12 1.28 37.07 -9.05
C ARG A 12 -0.05 37.76 -8.76
N TYR A 13 -0.03 38.84 -8.01
CA TYR A 13 -1.20 39.68 -7.81
C TYR A 13 -0.86 41.17 -7.80
N THR A 14 -1.83 42.00 -8.10
CA THR A 14 -1.70 43.46 -8.04
C THR A 14 -2.43 43.95 -6.80
N ASN A 15 -1.73 44.69 -5.94
CA ASN A 15 -2.31 45.24 -4.73
C ASN A 15 -3.19 46.49 -5.03
N ASN A 16 -3.86 47.02 -4.00
CA ASN A 16 -4.74 48.20 -4.13
C ASN A 16 -4.01 49.50 -4.56
N THR A 17 -2.69 49.53 -4.50
CA THR A 17 -1.86 50.68 -4.95
C THR A 17 -1.37 50.49 -6.40
N GLY A 18 -1.82 49.47 -7.12
CA GLY A 18 -1.42 49.17 -8.48
C GLY A 18 -0.05 48.48 -8.61
N LYS A 19 0.60 48.15 -7.52
CA LYS A 19 1.89 47.44 -7.54
C LYS A 19 1.69 45.94 -7.70
N THR A 20 2.37 45.39 -8.71
CA THR A 20 2.40 43.92 -8.91
C THR A 20 3.41 43.29 -7.97
N ILE A 21 2.99 42.23 -7.28
CA ILE A 21 3.78 41.44 -6.31
C ILE A 21 3.82 39.99 -6.78
N ASP A 22 5.04 39.47 -6.89
CA ASP A 22 5.29 38.06 -7.12
C ASP A 22 5.44 37.36 -5.78
N VAL A 23 4.67 36.30 -5.56
CA VAL A 23 4.75 35.42 -4.39
C VAL A 23 5.35 34.11 -4.83
N GLU A 24 6.54 33.82 -4.31
CA GLU A 24 7.24 32.57 -4.61
C GLU A 24 6.48 31.37 -4.03
N GLY A 25 6.48 30.26 -4.77
CA GLY A 25 5.84 29.02 -4.30
C GLY A 25 6.65 28.33 -3.21
N ILE A 26 5.96 27.62 -2.32
CA ILE A 26 6.58 26.89 -1.21
C ILE A 26 7.24 25.57 -1.61
N HIS A 27 7.30 25.24 -2.89
CA HIS A 27 7.90 24.02 -3.43
C HIS A 27 7.51 22.78 -2.64
N GLY A 28 6.27 22.39 -2.71
CA GLY A 28 5.72 21.22 -2.01
C GLY A 28 4.64 20.54 -2.83
N GLY A 29 3.99 19.60 -2.21
CA GLY A 29 2.83 18.90 -2.78
C GLY A 29 1.75 18.74 -1.71
N PHE A 30 0.55 18.42 -2.15
CA PHE A 30 -0.52 17.99 -1.28
C PHE A 30 -1.26 16.82 -1.91
N ARG A 31 -1.84 15.99 -1.04
CA ARG A 31 -2.74 14.94 -1.46
C ARG A 31 -4.14 15.28 -0.94
N PHE A 32 -5.10 15.30 -1.85
CA PHE A 32 -6.50 15.37 -1.49
C PHE A 32 -7.01 13.94 -1.30
N CYS A 33 -7.61 13.67 -0.14
CA CYS A 33 -8.18 12.37 0.18
C CYS A 33 -9.66 12.55 0.52
N GLU A 34 -10.48 11.61 0.06
CA GLU A 34 -11.88 11.46 0.45
C GLU A 34 -12.00 10.17 1.25
N LEU A 35 -12.95 10.13 2.20
CA LEU A 35 -13.28 8.91 2.91
C LEU A 35 -14.02 7.98 1.94
N GLY A 36 -13.48 6.77 1.75
CA GLY A 36 -14.13 5.68 1.03
C GLY A 36 -14.93 4.78 1.96
N GLU A 37 -15.36 3.64 1.44
CA GLU A 37 -15.99 2.61 2.24
C GLU A 37 -15.00 2.06 3.30
N PRO A 38 -15.49 1.65 4.48
CA PRO A 38 -14.64 1.07 5.52
C PRO A 38 -13.94 -0.19 5.02
N LEU A 39 -12.65 -0.30 5.25
CA LEU A 39 -11.89 -1.53 4.92
C LEU A 39 -12.25 -2.70 5.83
N PHE A 40 -12.70 -2.42 7.05
CA PHE A 40 -13.01 -3.41 8.07
C PHE A 40 -14.44 -3.26 8.55
N ASP A 41 -15.12 -4.39 8.75
CA ASP A 41 -16.42 -4.46 9.38
C ASP A 41 -16.32 -4.25 10.90
N ALA A 42 -17.46 -4.09 11.58
CA ALA A 42 -17.50 -3.83 13.02
C ALA A 42 -16.90 -4.98 13.87
N ASP A 43 -16.93 -6.22 13.36
CA ASP A 43 -16.29 -7.39 13.98
C ASP A 43 -14.79 -7.45 13.71
N GLY A 44 -14.29 -6.57 12.82
CA GLY A 44 -12.91 -6.43 12.43
C GLY A 44 -12.46 -7.37 11.33
N SER A 45 -13.36 -8.06 10.65
CA SER A 45 -13.08 -8.75 9.41
C SER A 45 -12.87 -7.73 8.28
N ILE A 46 -12.22 -8.15 7.20
CA ILE A 46 -12.12 -7.30 6.00
C ILE A 46 -13.51 -7.28 5.33
N ASN A 47 -14.01 -6.08 5.04
CA ASN A 47 -15.27 -5.91 4.34
C ASN A 47 -15.21 -6.62 2.97
N LYS A 48 -16.19 -7.45 2.67
CA LYS A 48 -16.26 -8.27 1.44
C LYS A 48 -16.29 -7.45 0.16
N ALA A 49 -16.67 -6.18 0.23
CA ALA A 49 -16.65 -5.27 -0.91
C ALA A 49 -15.26 -4.70 -1.22
N VAL A 50 -14.28 -4.87 -0.31
CA VAL A 50 -12.92 -4.35 -0.49
C VAL A 50 -12.20 -5.09 -1.60
N THR A 51 -11.76 -4.33 -2.58
CA THR A 51 -10.97 -4.84 -3.69
C THR A 51 -9.49 -5.04 -3.29
N PHE A 52 -8.78 -5.88 -4.05
CA PHE A 52 -7.33 -6.04 -3.89
C PHE A 52 -6.60 -4.68 -3.94
N LYS A 53 -7.01 -3.80 -4.84
CA LYS A 53 -6.38 -2.47 -5.01
C LYS A 53 -6.54 -1.59 -3.78
N GLU A 54 -7.73 -1.53 -3.19
CA GLU A 54 -8.00 -0.72 -1.99
C GLU A 54 -7.19 -1.23 -0.80
N LEU A 55 -7.20 -2.54 -0.58
CA LEU A 55 -6.41 -3.16 0.48
C LEU A 55 -4.90 -2.98 0.27
N ALA A 56 -4.43 -3.06 -0.98
CA ALA A 56 -3.03 -2.86 -1.33
C ALA A 56 -2.52 -1.45 -0.95
N HIS A 57 -3.31 -0.40 -1.19
CA HIS A 57 -2.98 0.96 -0.77
C HIS A 57 -2.79 1.08 0.73
N HIS A 58 -3.71 0.49 1.50
CA HIS A 58 -3.67 0.50 2.96
C HIS A 58 -2.48 -0.28 3.49
N ILE A 59 -2.29 -1.51 3.02
CA ILE A 59 -1.20 -2.40 3.46
C ILE A 59 0.17 -1.81 3.15
N PHE A 60 0.37 -1.27 1.95
CA PHE A 60 1.66 -0.68 1.60
C PHE A 60 1.98 0.51 2.51
N PHE A 61 0.99 1.37 2.79
CA PHE A 61 1.16 2.50 3.68
C PHE A 61 1.48 2.07 5.12
N ILE A 62 0.79 1.07 5.67
CA ILE A 62 1.08 0.55 7.02
C ILE A 62 2.48 -0.08 7.08
N ALA A 63 2.86 -0.81 6.04
CA ALA A 63 4.16 -1.50 6.00
C ALA A 63 5.34 -0.53 5.91
N THR A 64 5.16 0.62 5.27
CA THR A 64 6.29 1.46 4.84
C THR A 64 6.20 2.92 5.30
N GLY A 65 5.00 3.41 5.66
CA GLY A 65 4.73 4.83 5.86
C GLY A 65 4.61 5.63 4.56
N ASP A 66 4.93 5.02 3.41
CA ASP A 66 4.92 5.66 2.11
C ASP A 66 3.63 5.34 1.32
N PRO A 67 3.21 6.22 0.41
CA PRO A 67 2.12 5.90 -0.50
C PRO A 67 2.51 4.80 -1.49
N LEU A 68 1.55 3.95 -1.86
CA LEU A 68 1.74 2.95 -2.90
C LEU A 68 2.22 3.60 -4.20
N PRO A 69 3.28 3.07 -4.86
CA PRO A 69 3.76 3.59 -6.13
C PRO A 69 2.66 3.63 -7.19
N SER A 70 2.58 4.73 -7.95
CA SER A 70 1.55 4.89 -8.99
C SER A 70 1.66 3.91 -10.16
N ALA A 71 2.83 3.30 -10.34
CA ALA A 71 3.10 2.29 -11.36
C ALA A 71 2.88 0.84 -10.88
N THR A 72 2.26 0.62 -9.70
CA THR A 72 1.99 -0.72 -9.16
C THR A 72 1.06 -1.51 -10.10
N ASP A 73 1.49 -2.72 -10.43
CA ASP A 73 0.69 -3.68 -11.19
C ASP A 73 -0.17 -4.51 -10.23
N PHE A 74 -1.49 -4.26 -10.27
CA PHE A 74 -2.48 -4.97 -9.44
C PHE A 74 -2.85 -6.38 -9.96
N SER A 75 -2.19 -6.87 -11.00
CA SER A 75 -2.32 -8.26 -11.47
C SER A 75 -1.37 -9.23 -10.76
N THR A 76 -0.46 -8.71 -9.94
CA THR A 76 0.53 -9.48 -9.19
C THR A 76 0.42 -9.19 -7.69
N PRO A 77 0.85 -10.14 -6.82
CA PRO A 77 0.89 -9.89 -5.38
C PRO A 77 1.96 -8.89 -4.93
N PHE A 78 2.87 -8.49 -5.83
CA PHE A 78 3.95 -7.56 -5.51
C PHE A 78 3.46 -6.11 -5.58
N LEU A 79 3.53 -5.39 -4.46
CA LEU A 79 3.03 -4.02 -4.36
C LEU A 79 4.09 -2.96 -4.67
N GLY A 80 5.36 -3.26 -4.38
CA GLY A 80 6.45 -2.32 -4.60
C GLY A 80 7.57 -2.48 -3.58
N THR A 81 8.56 -1.60 -3.67
CA THR A 81 9.72 -1.57 -2.76
C THR A 81 9.95 -0.17 -2.23
N THR A 82 10.41 -0.08 -0.98
CA THR A 82 10.93 1.14 -0.36
C THR A 82 11.96 0.77 0.70
N ASN A 83 13.02 1.56 0.87
CA ASN A 83 14.03 1.39 1.93
C ASN A 83 14.55 -0.06 2.05
N ASN A 84 14.82 -0.73 0.94
CA ASN A 84 15.27 -2.13 0.88
C ASN A 84 14.24 -3.16 1.43
N ILE A 85 12.97 -2.80 1.43
CA ILE A 85 11.84 -3.66 1.81
C ILE A 85 10.94 -3.85 0.59
N ALA A 86 10.57 -5.08 0.28
CA ALA A 86 9.56 -5.44 -0.72
C ALA A 86 8.27 -5.85 -0.01
N VAL A 87 7.12 -5.35 -0.46
CA VAL A 87 5.81 -5.64 0.13
C VAL A 87 4.98 -6.48 -0.84
N TYR A 88 4.41 -7.57 -0.33
CA TYR A 88 3.56 -8.50 -1.06
C TYR A 88 2.22 -8.67 -0.35
N LEU A 89 1.14 -8.80 -1.14
CA LEU A 89 -0.20 -9.05 -0.65
C LEU A 89 -0.80 -10.28 -1.32
N LEU A 90 -1.14 -11.28 -0.52
CA LEU A 90 -1.90 -12.47 -0.93
C LEU A 90 -3.37 -12.25 -0.52
N TYR A 91 -4.21 -11.88 -1.48
CA TYR A 91 -5.61 -11.55 -1.24
C TYR A 91 -6.46 -11.71 -2.49
N ASN A 92 -7.73 -12.12 -2.34
CA ASN A 92 -8.73 -12.25 -3.41
C ASN A 92 -8.25 -13.07 -4.62
N GLY A 93 -7.56 -14.18 -4.37
CA GLY A 93 -7.15 -15.09 -5.45
C GLY A 93 -6.17 -14.49 -6.45
N ILE A 94 -5.36 -13.52 -6.05
CA ILE A 94 -4.38 -12.81 -6.92
C ILE A 94 -3.45 -13.78 -7.69
N LEU A 95 -3.24 -14.98 -7.17
CA LEU A 95 -2.46 -16.03 -7.83
C LEU A 95 -3.32 -17.06 -8.59
N GLY A 96 -4.61 -16.74 -8.81
CA GLY A 96 -5.56 -17.59 -9.53
C GLY A 96 -6.18 -18.72 -8.70
N ASP A 97 -5.97 -18.71 -7.39
CA ASP A 97 -6.64 -19.60 -6.44
C ASP A 97 -7.77 -18.84 -5.76
N ASN A 98 -9.02 -19.22 -6.08
CA ASN A 98 -10.23 -18.55 -5.61
C ASN A 98 -10.90 -19.30 -4.44
N GLU A 99 -10.28 -20.32 -3.87
CA GLU A 99 -10.79 -20.98 -2.68
C GLU A 99 -10.67 -20.05 -1.47
N GLU A 100 -11.67 -20.09 -0.56
CA GLU A 100 -11.71 -19.20 0.61
C GLU A 100 -10.44 -19.30 1.49
N GLU A 101 -9.78 -20.46 1.50
CA GLU A 101 -8.53 -20.70 2.22
C GLU A 101 -7.31 -20.87 1.30
N GLY A 102 -7.52 -20.92 -0.02
CA GLY A 102 -6.46 -21.10 -1.01
C GLY A 102 -5.85 -19.79 -1.49
N GLY A 103 -4.65 -19.85 -2.02
CA GLY A 103 -3.95 -18.73 -2.65
C GLY A 103 -3.56 -17.56 -1.74
N ASN A 104 -4.25 -17.39 -0.63
CA ASN A 104 -3.98 -16.36 0.39
C ASN A 104 -3.06 -16.88 1.51
N VAL A 105 -2.61 -18.13 1.42
CA VAL A 105 -1.71 -18.77 2.39
C VAL A 105 -0.30 -18.86 1.80
N LEU A 106 0.69 -18.38 2.54
CA LEU A 106 2.09 -18.46 2.13
C LEU A 106 2.61 -19.90 2.28
N THR A 107 2.71 -20.61 1.17
CA THR A 107 3.31 -21.94 1.04
C THR A 107 4.62 -21.88 0.25
N ARG A 108 5.37 -22.99 0.16
CA ARG A 108 6.56 -23.08 -0.71
C ARG A 108 6.20 -22.87 -2.18
N ALA A 109 5.07 -23.42 -2.62
CA ALA A 109 4.59 -23.28 -3.99
C ALA A 109 4.21 -21.81 -4.29
N VAL A 110 3.52 -21.14 -3.37
CA VAL A 110 3.21 -19.72 -3.50
C VAL A 110 4.49 -18.89 -3.52
N LEU A 111 5.41 -19.13 -2.59
CA LEU A 111 6.68 -18.40 -2.52
C LEU A 111 7.49 -18.49 -3.83
N SER A 112 7.51 -19.66 -4.46
CA SER A 112 8.23 -19.85 -5.74
C SER A 112 7.64 -19.06 -6.91
N ARG A 113 6.36 -18.65 -6.82
CA ARG A 113 5.65 -17.85 -7.83
C ARG A 113 5.75 -16.33 -7.57
N LEU A 114 6.17 -15.93 -6.38
CA LEU A 114 6.35 -14.50 -6.08
C LEU A 114 7.54 -13.93 -6.85
N PRO A 115 7.46 -12.68 -7.32
CA PRO A 115 8.60 -11.96 -7.85
C PRO A 115 9.76 -11.98 -6.85
N LYS A 116 10.96 -12.32 -7.32
CA LYS A 116 12.14 -12.44 -6.45
C LYS A 116 12.63 -11.08 -6.01
N TYR A 117 13.08 -11.01 -4.77
CA TYR A 117 13.71 -9.83 -4.20
C TYR A 117 14.76 -10.27 -3.18
N GLU A 118 15.94 -9.63 -3.18
CA GLU A 118 17.06 -10.03 -2.31
C GLU A 118 17.02 -9.39 -0.92
N GLY A 119 16.31 -8.27 -0.76
CA GLY A 119 16.13 -7.58 0.53
C GLY A 119 15.08 -8.23 1.41
N THR A 120 14.66 -7.50 2.44
CA THR A 120 13.57 -7.93 3.33
C THR A 120 12.24 -7.95 2.58
N LYS A 121 11.51 -9.04 2.73
CA LYS A 121 10.18 -9.25 2.15
C LYS A 121 9.13 -9.24 3.25
N ILE A 122 8.17 -8.33 3.20
CA ILE A 122 6.98 -8.36 4.05
C ILE A 122 5.84 -8.96 3.23
N VAL A 123 5.32 -10.10 3.66
CA VAL A 123 4.26 -10.82 2.97
C VAL A 123 3.00 -10.82 3.85
N TYR A 124 1.94 -10.22 3.34
CA TYR A 124 0.62 -10.24 3.97
C TYR A 124 -0.25 -11.34 3.37
N GLY A 125 -0.98 -12.07 4.20
CA GLY A 125 -1.86 -13.16 3.78
C GLY A 125 -2.66 -13.74 4.95
N ASN A 126 -3.57 -14.67 4.65
CA ASN A 126 -4.44 -15.28 5.67
C ASN A 126 -3.69 -16.24 6.59
N GLY A 127 -2.61 -16.84 6.11
CA GLY A 127 -1.82 -17.81 6.88
C GLY A 127 -0.46 -18.09 6.26
N CYS A 128 0.41 -18.78 7.03
CA CYS A 128 1.74 -19.18 6.58
C CYS A 128 2.01 -20.61 7.01
N LEU A 129 2.36 -21.46 6.05
CA LEU A 129 2.78 -22.86 6.28
C LEU A 129 4.30 -23.06 6.23
N LEU A 130 5.07 -21.95 6.18
CA LEU A 130 6.53 -21.99 6.23
C LEU A 130 7.01 -21.91 7.67
N GLY A 131 7.94 -22.78 8.05
CA GLY A 131 8.58 -22.69 9.36
C GLY A 131 9.50 -21.48 9.48
N SER A 132 9.74 -21.02 10.71
CA SER A 132 10.57 -19.84 11.04
C SER A 132 11.96 -19.90 10.40
N SER A 133 12.61 -21.07 10.39
CA SER A 133 13.92 -21.25 9.75
C SER A 133 13.89 -20.95 8.25
N HIS A 134 12.80 -21.28 7.57
CA HIS A 134 12.64 -21.00 6.14
C HIS A 134 12.38 -19.50 5.91
N LEU A 135 11.51 -18.91 6.71
CA LEU A 135 11.24 -17.46 6.64
C LEU A 135 12.50 -16.64 6.86
N ASN A 136 13.30 -16.99 7.86
CA ASN A 136 14.56 -16.29 8.15
C ASN A 136 15.58 -16.42 7.00
N ARG A 137 15.71 -17.63 6.41
CA ARG A 137 16.63 -17.84 5.28
C ARG A 137 16.24 -17.02 4.04
N GLU A 138 14.94 -16.84 3.82
CA GLU A 138 14.41 -16.08 2.69
C GLU A 138 14.24 -14.58 3.00
N ASN A 139 14.62 -14.11 4.20
CA ASN A 139 14.40 -12.75 4.70
C ASN A 139 12.90 -12.33 4.60
N ILE A 140 12.00 -13.21 5.04
CA ILE A 140 10.56 -12.98 5.00
C ILE A 140 10.03 -12.66 6.38
N ILE A 141 9.28 -11.57 6.49
CA ILE A 141 8.41 -11.22 7.62
C ILE A 141 6.98 -11.47 7.16
N PHE A 142 6.34 -12.49 7.72
CA PHE A 142 4.93 -12.76 7.43
C PHE A 142 4.04 -11.99 8.39
N ARG A 143 2.97 -11.39 7.85
CA ARG A 143 1.94 -10.62 8.56
C ARG A 143 0.58 -11.19 8.25
N GLN A 144 -0.15 -11.61 9.27
CA GLN A 144 -1.47 -12.21 9.08
C GLN A 144 -2.55 -11.12 8.95
N ILE A 145 -3.36 -11.21 7.91
CA ILE A 145 -4.56 -10.38 7.75
C ILE A 145 -5.80 -11.17 8.24
N PRO A 146 -6.82 -10.49 8.82
CA PRO A 146 -6.94 -9.03 9.03
C PRO A 146 -6.24 -8.50 10.29
N TYR A 147 -5.67 -9.35 11.13
CA TYR A 147 -5.27 -9.01 12.50
C TYR A 147 -4.14 -7.99 12.60
N GLU A 148 -3.16 -8.06 11.69
CA GLU A 148 -1.95 -7.22 11.73
C GLU A 148 -2.02 -5.97 10.83
N VAL A 149 -3.19 -5.65 10.31
CA VAL A 149 -3.41 -4.49 9.43
C VAL A 149 -4.38 -3.47 10.02
N ARG A 150 -4.86 -3.69 11.25
CA ARG A 150 -5.70 -2.74 11.96
C ARG A 150 -4.84 -1.63 12.55
N CYS A 151 -5.23 -0.37 12.34
CA CYS A 151 -4.68 0.72 13.12
C CYS A 151 -5.18 0.57 14.56
N SER A 152 -4.28 0.43 15.52
CA SER A 152 -4.56 0.51 16.96
C SER A 152 -4.76 1.96 17.35
#